data_ed6516d274e7afd9f21ac2ea690cf16b
#
_entry.id   ed6516d274e7afd9f21ac2ea690cf16b
#
_cell.length_a   1.000
_cell.length_b   1.000
_cell.length_c   1.000
_cell.angle_alpha   90.00
_cell.angle_beta   90.00
_cell.angle_gamma   90.00
#
_symmetry.space_group_name_H-M   'P 1'
#
loop_
_entity.id
_entity.type
_entity.pdbx_description
1 polymer ?
#
loop_
_entity_poly.entity_id
_entity_poly.type
_entity_poly.pdbx_seq_one_letter_code
_entity_poly.pdbx_strand_id
1 'polypeptide(L)'
;FTGRKVLVFFYPKADTPGCTTQACGVRDILGDIGDTAVLGISPDKPAKQAKFDEKYGLGFPLLADEDHVVAEAYGAWGEKSMYGKKYMGIIRSAFLIDERGTIQEAWPKVSPKDTPANLLKSLEG
;
A
#
# COMPACT_ATOMS: atom_id res chain seq x y z
N PHE A 1 -13.41 -3.10 7.73
CA PHE A 1 -13.28 -1.69 8.15
C PHE A 1 -14.52 -0.83 7.85
N THR A 2 -15.71 -1.42 7.82
CA THR A 2 -16.94 -0.67 7.60
C THR A 2 -17.09 0.43 8.65
N GLY A 3 -17.43 1.66 8.21
CA GLY A 3 -17.57 2.80 9.09
C GLY A 3 -16.31 3.65 9.25
N ARG A 4 -15.22 3.28 8.58
CA ARG A 4 -13.95 4.04 8.59
C ARG A 4 -13.39 4.15 7.18
N LYS A 5 -12.68 5.22 6.91
CA LYS A 5 -11.88 5.31 5.68
C LYS A 5 -10.67 4.40 5.81
N VAL A 6 -10.26 3.79 4.71
CA VAL A 6 -9.11 2.87 4.68
C VAL A 6 -8.22 3.24 3.50
N LEU A 7 -6.92 3.44 3.79
CA LEU A 7 -5.92 3.50 2.74
C LEU A 7 -5.39 2.08 2.52
N VAL A 8 -5.54 1.58 1.31
CA VAL A 8 -4.95 0.30 0.90
C VAL A 8 -3.83 0.62 -0.08
N PHE A 9 -2.60 0.17 0.20
CA PHE A 9 -1.51 0.37 -0.76
C PHE A 9 -0.80 -0.94 -1.04
N PHE A 10 -0.39 -1.09 -2.29
CA PHE A 10 0.30 -2.29 -2.77
C PHE A 10 1.76 -1.98 -3.04
N TYR A 11 2.66 -2.87 -2.60
CA TYR A 11 4.09 -2.75 -2.85
C TYR A 11 4.67 -4.11 -3.24
N PRO A 12 5.70 -4.13 -4.11
CA PRO A 12 6.18 -5.39 -4.68
C PRO A 12 6.97 -6.30 -3.72
N LYS A 13 7.72 -5.72 -2.79
CA LYS A 13 8.58 -6.55 -1.92
C LYS A 13 8.95 -5.82 -0.63
N ALA A 14 8.66 -6.45 0.51
CA ALA A 14 8.98 -5.91 1.82
C ALA A 14 10.50 -5.67 1.98
N ASP A 15 10.85 -4.62 2.72
CA ASP A 15 12.24 -4.25 3.05
C ASP A 15 13.14 -3.94 1.84
N THR A 16 12.54 -3.52 0.73
CA THR A 16 13.30 -2.94 -0.40
C THR A 16 13.28 -1.41 -0.26
N PRO A 17 14.26 -0.66 -0.85
CA PRO A 17 14.34 0.79 -0.65
C PRO A 17 13.06 1.56 -0.95
N GLY A 18 12.44 1.32 -2.10
CA GLY A 18 11.20 2.00 -2.48
C GLY A 18 10.03 1.65 -1.58
N CYS A 19 9.86 0.38 -1.25
CA CYS A 19 8.77 -0.08 -0.38
C CYS A 19 8.96 0.41 1.05
N THR A 20 10.20 0.48 1.52
CA THR A 20 10.53 1.04 2.84
C THR A 20 10.20 2.53 2.88
N THR A 21 10.56 3.29 1.85
CA THR A 21 10.24 4.71 1.74
C THR A 21 8.72 4.94 1.79
N GLN A 22 7.97 4.14 1.04
CA GLN A 22 6.50 4.24 1.01
C GLN A 22 5.89 3.91 2.38
N ALA A 23 6.26 2.77 2.96
CA ALA A 23 5.70 2.32 4.23
C ALA A 23 6.07 3.25 5.38
N CYS A 24 7.31 3.68 5.48
CA CYS A 24 7.75 4.60 6.52
C CYS A 24 7.13 5.98 6.37
N GLY A 25 6.95 6.45 5.13
CA GLY A 25 6.26 7.71 4.86
C GLY A 25 4.81 7.67 5.33
N VAL A 26 4.11 6.57 5.09
CA VAL A 26 2.73 6.41 5.60
C VAL A 26 2.73 6.31 7.12
N ARG A 27 3.67 5.56 7.71
CA ARG A 27 3.83 5.48 9.17
C ARG A 27 3.95 6.87 9.80
N ASP A 28 4.75 7.74 9.19
CA ASP A 28 5.05 9.06 9.74
C ASP A 28 3.84 10.00 9.76
N ILE A 29 2.81 9.72 8.95
CA ILE A 29 1.60 10.55 8.93
C ILE A 29 0.42 9.94 9.68
N LEU A 30 0.59 8.79 10.35
CA LEU A 30 -0.51 8.12 11.06
C LEU A 30 -1.20 9.03 12.08
N GLY A 31 -0.45 9.91 12.73
CA GLY A 31 -0.99 10.89 13.67
C GLY A 31 -1.81 12.00 13.04
N ASP A 32 -1.71 12.18 11.71
CA ASP A 32 -2.35 13.27 10.97
C ASP A 32 -3.58 12.85 10.18
N ILE A 33 -3.92 11.56 10.19
CA ILE A 33 -5.01 11.04 9.35
C ILE A 33 -6.27 10.66 10.13
N GLY A 34 -6.33 11.02 11.41
CA GLY A 34 -7.48 10.74 12.26
C GLY A 34 -7.68 9.23 12.45
N ASP A 35 -8.92 8.75 12.28
CA ASP A 35 -9.26 7.34 12.43
C ASP A 35 -9.20 6.56 11.10
N THR A 36 -8.61 7.13 10.05
CA THR A 36 -8.39 6.42 8.80
C THR A 36 -7.50 5.20 9.04
N ALA A 37 -7.98 4.02 8.68
CA ALA A 37 -7.19 2.81 8.78
C ALA A 37 -6.22 2.71 7.61
N VAL A 38 -5.12 1.96 7.80
CA VAL A 38 -4.12 1.74 6.75
C VAL A 38 -3.86 0.25 6.63
N LEU A 39 -3.76 -0.24 5.41
CA LEU A 39 -3.44 -1.64 5.13
C LEU A 39 -2.41 -1.69 4.00
N GLY A 40 -1.22 -2.25 4.30
CA GLY A 40 -0.20 -2.51 3.29
C GLY A 40 -0.30 -3.93 2.78
N ILE A 41 -0.20 -4.12 1.47
CA ILE A 41 -0.35 -5.44 0.84
C ILE A 41 0.81 -5.73 -0.09
N SER A 42 1.42 -6.91 0.06
CA SER A 42 2.45 -7.40 -0.84
C SER A 42 2.34 -8.92 -1.01
N PRO A 43 3.00 -9.52 -2.02
CA PRO A 43 3.01 -10.97 -2.18
C PRO A 43 4.01 -11.68 -1.27
N ASP A 44 4.66 -10.97 -0.36
CA ASP A 44 5.57 -11.58 0.61
C ASP A 44 4.85 -12.51 1.58
N LYS A 45 5.59 -13.47 2.14
CA LYS A 45 5.06 -14.39 3.16
C LYS A 45 4.80 -13.65 4.47
N PRO A 46 3.88 -14.15 5.33
CA PRO A 46 3.59 -13.50 6.61
C PRO A 46 4.81 -13.26 7.49
N ALA A 47 5.75 -14.20 7.54
CA ALA A 47 6.96 -14.06 8.33
C ALA A 47 7.82 -12.87 7.88
N LYS A 48 7.90 -12.63 6.57
CA LYS A 48 8.66 -11.52 6.01
C LYS A 48 7.98 -10.18 6.29
N GLN A 49 6.66 -10.14 6.20
CA GLN A 49 5.87 -8.97 6.55
C GLN A 49 6.03 -8.62 8.04
N ALA A 50 6.01 -9.63 8.91
CA ALA A 50 6.21 -9.42 10.35
C ALA A 50 7.59 -8.82 10.65
N LYS A 51 8.64 -9.28 9.99
CA LYS A 51 9.99 -8.74 10.15
C LYS A 51 10.08 -7.30 9.65
N PHE A 52 9.40 -6.99 8.56
CA PHE A 52 9.35 -5.63 8.01
C PHE A 52 8.70 -4.67 8.99
N ASP A 53 7.54 -5.04 9.54
CA ASP A 53 6.84 -4.25 10.54
C ASP A 53 7.69 -4.06 11.80
N GLU A 54 8.29 -5.13 12.31
CA GLU A 54 9.15 -5.09 13.49
C GLU A 54 10.35 -4.16 13.29
N LYS A 55 11.01 -4.26 12.14
CA LYS A 55 12.22 -3.48 11.83
C LYS A 55 11.95 -1.98 11.80
N TYR A 56 10.81 -1.56 11.29
CA TYR A 56 10.50 -0.15 11.08
C TYR A 56 9.39 0.39 11.97
N GLY A 57 8.76 -0.44 12.79
CA GLY A 57 7.69 0.00 13.67
C GLY A 57 6.56 0.67 12.92
N LEU A 58 6.02 0.01 11.90
CA LEU A 58 5.08 0.63 10.96
C LEU A 58 3.76 1.07 11.60
N GLY A 59 3.24 0.32 12.56
CA GLY A 59 2.04 0.71 13.29
C GLY A 59 0.72 0.50 12.55
N PHE A 60 0.75 -0.20 11.41
CA PHE A 60 -0.45 -0.58 10.67
C PHE A 60 -0.32 -2.01 10.15
N PRO A 61 -1.45 -2.71 9.89
CA PRO A 61 -1.40 -4.10 9.41
C PRO A 61 -0.78 -4.26 8.03
N LEU A 62 -0.08 -5.36 7.85
CA LEU A 62 0.44 -5.79 6.55
C LEU A 62 -0.21 -7.12 6.18
N LEU A 63 -0.78 -7.19 4.99
CA LEU A 63 -1.42 -8.40 4.46
C LEU A 63 -0.48 -9.14 3.52
N ALA A 64 -0.30 -10.42 3.75
CA ALA A 64 0.47 -11.29 2.87
C ALA A 64 -0.44 -11.85 1.78
N ASP A 65 -0.31 -11.33 0.56
CA ASP A 65 -1.11 -11.74 -0.60
C ASP A 65 -0.23 -12.59 -1.53
N GLU A 66 0.20 -13.75 -1.02
CA GLU A 66 1.20 -14.60 -1.70
C GLU A 66 0.79 -14.97 -3.14
N ASP A 67 -0.49 -15.20 -3.38
CA ASP A 67 -1.02 -15.58 -4.69
C ASP A 67 -1.52 -14.39 -5.51
N HIS A 68 -1.27 -13.16 -5.04
CA HIS A 68 -1.66 -11.88 -5.67
C HIS A 68 -3.15 -11.77 -6.04
N VAL A 69 -4.00 -12.50 -5.31
CA VAL A 69 -5.45 -12.51 -5.54
C VAL A 69 -6.07 -11.13 -5.28
N VAL A 70 -5.71 -10.49 -4.16
CA VAL A 70 -6.21 -9.16 -3.80
C VAL A 70 -5.66 -8.13 -4.78
N ALA A 71 -4.36 -8.23 -5.12
CA ALA A 71 -3.73 -7.32 -6.09
C ALA A 71 -4.43 -7.39 -7.44
N GLU A 72 -4.76 -8.58 -7.92
CA GLU A 72 -5.49 -8.74 -9.18
C GLU A 72 -6.88 -8.11 -9.10
N ALA A 73 -7.58 -8.27 -7.99
CA ALA A 73 -8.91 -7.70 -7.80
C ALA A 73 -8.90 -6.17 -7.85
N TYR A 74 -7.80 -5.54 -7.44
CA TYR A 74 -7.64 -4.08 -7.48
C TYR A 74 -6.97 -3.57 -8.75
N GLY A 75 -6.57 -4.47 -9.66
CA GLY A 75 -5.81 -4.08 -10.86
C GLY A 75 -4.36 -3.70 -10.56
N ALA A 76 -3.83 -4.14 -9.44
CA ALA A 76 -2.45 -3.85 -9.01
C ALA A 76 -1.45 -4.94 -9.40
N TRP A 77 -1.87 -5.89 -10.22
CA TRP A 77 -1.02 -6.95 -10.77
C TRP A 77 -1.00 -6.82 -12.28
N GLY A 78 0.17 -6.74 -12.86
CA GLY A 78 0.26 -6.57 -14.30
C GLY A 78 1.68 -6.67 -14.82
N GLU A 79 1.84 -6.37 -16.10
CA GLU A 79 3.12 -6.45 -16.77
C GLU A 79 4.02 -5.28 -16.38
N LYS A 80 5.25 -5.60 -16.02
CA LYS A 80 6.30 -4.64 -15.68
C LYS A 80 7.50 -4.87 -16.59
N SER A 81 8.34 -3.85 -16.74
CA SER A 81 9.55 -3.93 -17.55
C SER A 81 10.76 -3.49 -16.72
N MET A 82 11.84 -4.26 -16.82
CA MET A 82 13.10 -3.93 -16.17
C MET A 82 14.25 -4.39 -17.09
N TYR A 83 15.13 -3.47 -17.45
CA TYR A 83 16.27 -3.76 -18.34
C TYR A 83 15.85 -4.44 -19.65
N GLY A 84 14.72 -4.01 -20.22
CA GLY A 84 14.19 -4.55 -21.46
C GLY A 84 13.47 -5.89 -21.33
N LYS A 85 13.40 -6.46 -20.12
CA LYS A 85 12.67 -7.71 -19.87
C LYS A 85 11.31 -7.40 -19.28
N LYS A 86 10.28 -8.07 -19.77
CA LYS A 86 8.92 -7.96 -19.28
C LYS A 86 8.62 -9.10 -18.31
N TYR A 87 7.92 -8.78 -17.23
CA TYR A 87 7.51 -9.79 -16.25
C TYR A 87 6.21 -9.35 -15.56
N MET A 88 5.49 -10.30 -14.97
CA MET A 88 4.30 -10.00 -14.20
C MET A 88 4.68 -9.68 -12.76
N GLY A 89 4.08 -8.66 -12.18
CA GLY A 89 4.38 -8.28 -10.82
C GLY A 89 3.41 -7.25 -10.28
N ILE A 90 3.63 -6.84 -9.02
CA ILE A 90 2.82 -5.82 -8.37
C ILE A 90 3.14 -4.46 -8.96
N ILE A 91 2.10 -3.76 -9.37
CA ILE A 91 2.17 -2.36 -9.75
C ILE A 91 1.93 -1.55 -8.47
N ARG A 92 2.92 -0.76 -8.06
CA ARG A 92 2.81 0.08 -6.85
C ARG A 92 1.63 1.03 -7.01
N SER A 93 0.63 0.86 -6.16
CA SER A 93 -0.63 1.58 -6.26
C SER A 93 -1.22 1.82 -4.88
N ALA A 94 -2.17 2.74 -4.79
CA ALA A 94 -2.86 3.02 -3.55
C ALA A 94 -4.31 3.37 -3.84
N PHE A 95 -5.18 3.08 -2.87
CA PHE A 95 -6.62 3.32 -2.99
C PHE A 95 -7.14 3.80 -1.64
N LEU A 96 -7.92 4.88 -1.67
CA LEU A 96 -8.63 5.37 -0.48
C LEU A 96 -10.07 4.90 -0.58
N ILE A 97 -10.51 4.13 0.40
CA ILE A 97 -11.85 3.55 0.46
C ILE A 97 -12.64 4.32 1.51
N ASP A 98 -13.85 4.73 1.18
CA ASP A 98 -14.71 5.49 2.09
C ASP A 98 -15.39 4.60 3.13
N GLU A 99 -16.17 5.21 4.03
CA GLU A 99 -16.82 4.50 5.12
C GLU A 99 -17.86 3.47 4.66
N ARG A 100 -18.30 3.56 3.41
CA ARG A 100 -19.29 2.64 2.82
C ARG A 100 -18.64 1.49 2.06
N GLY A 101 -17.30 1.48 1.97
CA GLY A 101 -16.57 0.47 1.22
C GLY A 101 -16.41 0.79 -0.27
N THR A 102 -16.69 2.02 -0.68
CA THR A 102 -16.54 2.47 -2.07
C THR A 102 -15.19 3.14 -2.25
N ILE A 103 -14.53 2.90 -3.38
CA ILE A 103 -13.24 3.55 -3.68
C ILE A 103 -13.49 5.04 -3.93
N GLN A 104 -13.00 5.88 -3.02
CA GLN A 104 -13.11 7.33 -3.09
C GLN A 104 -12.05 7.92 -4.01
N GLU A 105 -10.81 7.43 -3.90
CA GLU A 105 -9.68 7.85 -4.72
C GLU A 105 -8.85 6.64 -5.12
N ALA A 106 -8.31 6.66 -6.32
CA ALA A 106 -7.44 5.60 -6.82
C ALA A 106 -6.19 6.20 -7.41
N TRP A 107 -5.05 5.66 -7.01
CA TRP A 107 -3.75 6.00 -7.58
C TRP A 107 -3.17 4.71 -8.18
N PRO A 108 -3.57 4.35 -9.42
CA PRO A 108 -3.21 3.03 -9.99
C PRO A 108 -1.73 2.85 -10.26
N LYS A 109 -0.97 3.94 -10.23
CA LYS A 109 0.48 3.90 -10.31
C LYS A 109 1.01 5.08 -9.49
N VAL A 110 1.65 4.80 -8.37
CA VAL A 110 2.08 5.83 -7.43
C VAL A 110 3.56 5.63 -7.06
N SER A 111 4.29 6.74 -6.87
CA SER A 111 5.66 6.66 -6.39
C SER A 111 5.69 6.47 -4.87
N PRO A 112 6.77 5.86 -4.32
CA PRO A 112 6.86 5.62 -2.89
C PRO A 112 6.66 6.86 -2.02
N LYS A 113 7.29 7.96 -2.37
CA LYS A 113 7.23 9.20 -1.57
C LYS A 113 5.91 9.96 -1.73
N ASP A 114 5.18 9.72 -2.83
CA ASP A 114 3.92 10.43 -3.09
C ASP A 114 2.72 9.78 -2.41
N THR A 115 2.83 8.54 -1.94
CA THR A 115 1.73 7.84 -1.28
C THR A 115 1.22 8.58 -0.04
N PRO A 116 2.06 8.97 0.94
CA PRO A 116 1.57 9.72 2.09
C PRO A 116 1.06 11.11 1.73
N ALA A 117 1.73 11.82 0.81
CA ALA A 117 1.31 13.15 0.38
C ALA A 117 -0.07 13.13 -0.29
N ASN A 118 -0.31 12.12 -1.15
CA ASN A 118 -1.60 11.96 -1.82
C ASN A 118 -2.72 11.66 -0.83
N LEU A 119 -2.46 10.84 0.18
CA LEU A 119 -3.44 10.53 1.22
C LEU A 119 -3.82 11.78 2.00
N LEU A 120 -2.83 12.55 2.48
CA LEU A 120 -3.08 13.79 3.23
C LEU A 120 -3.90 14.78 2.42
N LYS A 121 -3.54 14.97 1.15
CA LYS A 121 -4.26 15.89 0.26
C LYS A 121 -5.71 15.45 0.05
N SER A 122 -5.95 14.16 -0.11
CA SER A 122 -7.28 13.61 -0.30
C SER A 122 -8.17 13.79 0.94
N LEU A 123 -7.58 13.70 2.13
CA LEU A 123 -8.30 13.85 3.39
C LEU A 123 -8.59 15.33 3.74
N GLU A 124 -7.84 16.27 3.18
CA GLU A 124 -8.08 17.71 3.36
C GLU A 124 -9.27 18.21 2.57
N GLY A 125 -9.55 17.57 1.47
CA GLY A 125 -10.59 17.97 0.56
C GLY A 125 -11.84 17.18 0.67
#